data_31530a4095664b4d4351bdb0d5e912f7
#
_entry.id   31530a4095664b4d4351bdb0d5e912f7
#
_cell.length_a   1.000
_cell.length_b   1.000
_cell.length_c   1.000
_cell.angle_alpha   90.00
_cell.angle_beta   90.00
_cell.angle_gamma   90.00
#
_symmetry.space_group_name_H-M   'P 1'
#
loop_
_entity.id
_entity.type
_entity.pdbx_description
1 polymer ?
#
loop_
_entity_poly.entity_id
_entity_poly.type
_entity_poly.pdbx_seq_one_letter_code
_entity_poly.pdbx_strand_id
1 'polypeptide(L)'
;MIALPKLSQLDQASSMRVWLATQPADMRCSFDRLAELAASVTGDDPLSGHLFLFRGRGGDRLKILYWDADGYALWYKRLEEGTFKLPKIEEGARSVQLRPSELAMMLDGIDLKSVKRSKRYRRKKD
;
A
#
# COMPACT_ATOMS: atom_id res chain seq x y z
N MET A 1 13.57 4.94 9.21
CA MET A 1 12.60 4.41 8.24
C MET A 1 13.21 3.24 7.49
N ILE A 2 12.51 2.13 7.44
CA ILE A 2 12.96 0.94 6.72
C ILE A 2 12.57 1.11 5.26
N ALA A 3 13.53 0.92 4.36
CA ALA A 3 13.26 0.97 2.93
C ALA A 3 12.47 -0.27 2.50
N LEU A 4 11.48 -0.09 1.64
CA LEU A 4 10.79 -1.21 1.04
C LEU A 4 11.78 -2.00 0.16
N PRO A 5 11.63 -3.33 0.05
CA PRO A 5 12.37 -4.11 -0.94
C PRO A 5 12.12 -3.54 -2.33
N LYS A 6 13.03 -3.79 -3.26
CA LYS A 6 12.82 -3.41 -4.65
C LYS A 6 11.60 -4.15 -5.19
N LEU A 7 10.56 -3.41 -5.58
CA LEU A 7 9.29 -4.01 -5.99
C LEU A 7 9.42 -4.88 -7.23
N SER A 8 10.37 -4.56 -8.12
CA SER A 8 10.64 -5.41 -9.28
C SER A 8 11.17 -6.81 -8.90
N GLN A 9 11.81 -6.92 -7.74
CA GLN A 9 12.26 -8.20 -7.23
C GLN A 9 11.12 -9.00 -6.62
N LEU A 10 10.10 -8.31 -6.09
CA LEU A 10 8.92 -8.97 -5.51
C LEU A 10 8.08 -9.67 -6.57
N ASP A 11 8.02 -9.13 -7.79
CA ASP A 11 7.31 -9.80 -8.89
C ASP A 11 7.89 -11.19 -9.19
N GLN A 12 9.18 -11.38 -8.91
CA GLN A 12 9.85 -12.66 -9.12
C GLN A 12 9.72 -13.58 -7.91
N ALA A 13 9.39 -13.03 -6.73
CA ALA A 13 9.17 -13.82 -5.53
C ALA A 13 7.71 -14.25 -5.51
N SER A 14 7.38 -15.30 -6.23
CA SER A 14 6.01 -15.73 -6.56
C SER A 14 5.07 -15.95 -5.37
N SER A 15 5.60 -16.07 -4.15
CA SER A 15 4.78 -16.28 -2.95
C SER A 15 4.37 -14.98 -2.24
N MET A 16 4.98 -13.86 -2.61
CA MET A 16 4.67 -12.57 -1.98
C MET A 16 3.37 -12.00 -2.54
N ARG A 17 2.46 -11.65 -1.64
CA ARG A 17 1.20 -11.00 -2.00
C ARG A 17 1.21 -9.55 -1.56
N VAL A 18 0.52 -8.70 -2.32
CA VAL A 18 0.31 -7.30 -1.96
C VAL A 18 -1.18 -7.10 -1.82
N TRP A 19 -1.62 -6.78 -0.62
CA TRP A 19 -3.02 -6.56 -0.31
C TRP A 19 -3.29 -5.07 -0.09
N LEU A 20 -4.40 -4.59 -0.63
CA LEU A 20 -4.89 -3.23 -0.38
C LEU A 20 -6.24 -3.31 0.30
N ALA A 21 -6.35 -2.72 1.49
CA ALA A 21 -7.64 -2.55 2.15
C ALA A 21 -8.48 -1.53 1.38
N THR A 22 -9.73 -1.88 1.07
CA THR A 22 -10.58 -1.04 0.21
C THR A 22 -11.18 0.15 0.95
N GLN A 23 -11.40 0.01 2.26
CA GLN A 23 -11.91 1.10 3.07
C GLN A 23 -10.78 1.93 3.66
N PRO A 24 -10.97 3.23 3.83
CA PRO A 24 -9.95 4.06 4.46
C PRO A 24 -9.65 3.57 5.89
N ALA A 25 -8.38 3.64 6.27
CA ALA A 25 -7.94 3.33 7.61
C ALA A 25 -7.64 4.62 8.37
N ASP A 26 -7.76 4.55 9.70
CA ASP A 26 -7.33 5.63 10.57
C ASP A 26 -5.81 5.65 10.59
N MET A 27 -5.22 6.76 10.14
CA MET A 27 -3.76 6.88 10.04
C MET A 27 -3.07 7.04 11.39
N ARG A 28 -3.81 7.10 12.48
CA ARG A 28 -3.26 7.03 13.83
C ARG A 28 -2.95 5.59 14.24
N CYS A 29 -3.52 4.61 13.55
CA CYS A 29 -3.26 3.20 13.83
C CYS A 29 -1.80 2.84 13.54
N SER A 30 -1.24 2.02 14.43
CA SER A 30 0.12 1.52 14.28
C SER A 30 0.09 -0.02 14.14
N PHE A 31 1.17 -0.69 14.50
CA PHE A 31 1.43 -2.09 14.16
C PHE A 31 0.29 -3.05 14.51
N ASP A 32 -0.11 -3.10 15.77
CA ASP A 32 -1.04 -4.13 16.23
C ASP A 32 -2.43 -3.95 15.63
N ARG A 33 -2.92 -2.71 15.60
CA ARG A 33 -4.23 -2.41 15.04
C ARG A 33 -4.27 -2.66 13.54
N LEU A 34 -3.21 -2.29 12.83
CA LEU A 34 -3.13 -2.55 11.39
C LEU A 34 -3.01 -4.04 11.10
N ALA A 35 -2.31 -4.80 11.95
CA ALA A 35 -2.25 -6.26 11.82
C ALA A 35 -3.62 -6.90 11.98
N GLU A 36 -4.41 -6.45 12.96
CA GLU A 36 -5.79 -6.91 13.13
C GLU A 36 -6.64 -6.61 11.91
N LEU A 37 -6.53 -5.38 11.38
CA LEU A 37 -7.25 -5.00 10.18
C LEU A 37 -6.82 -5.84 8.97
N ALA A 38 -5.53 -6.08 8.80
CA ALA A 38 -5.02 -6.90 7.72
C ALA A 38 -5.63 -8.29 7.75
N ALA A 39 -5.60 -8.95 8.89
CA ALA A 39 -6.19 -10.27 9.06
C ALA A 39 -7.69 -10.25 8.76
N SER A 40 -8.39 -9.24 9.26
CA SER A 40 -9.84 -9.11 9.11
C SER A 40 -10.28 -8.94 7.66
N VAL A 41 -9.57 -8.08 6.88
CA VAL A 41 -10.02 -7.74 5.53
C VAL A 41 -9.47 -8.65 4.46
N THR A 42 -8.34 -9.33 4.69
CA THR A 42 -7.72 -10.19 3.70
C THR A 42 -7.90 -11.68 3.99
N GLY A 43 -8.06 -12.03 5.25
CA GLY A 43 -8.02 -13.44 5.68
C GLY A 43 -6.62 -14.03 5.71
N ASP A 44 -5.60 -13.25 5.34
CA ASP A 44 -4.21 -13.70 5.38
C ASP A 44 -3.57 -13.41 6.73
N ASP A 45 -2.54 -14.19 7.04
CA ASP A 45 -1.78 -14.02 8.27
C ASP A 45 -0.88 -12.79 8.17
N PRO A 46 -1.02 -11.80 9.09
CA PRO A 46 -0.15 -10.63 9.05
C PRO A 46 1.33 -10.96 9.28
N LEU A 47 1.66 -12.12 9.83
CA LEU A 47 3.06 -12.58 9.99
C LEU A 47 3.63 -13.25 8.75
N SER A 48 2.87 -13.30 7.66
CA SER A 48 3.24 -14.03 6.46
C SER A 48 4.38 -13.42 5.64
N GLY A 49 4.68 -12.14 5.88
CA GLY A 49 5.63 -11.39 5.06
C GLY A 49 5.00 -10.71 3.85
N HIS A 50 3.70 -10.89 3.64
CA HIS A 50 2.98 -10.15 2.60
C HIS A 50 2.89 -8.67 2.96
N LEU A 51 2.69 -7.84 1.95
CA LEU A 51 2.50 -6.40 2.15
C LEU A 51 1.01 -6.10 2.32
N PHE A 52 0.69 -5.30 3.33
CA PHE A 52 -0.69 -4.88 3.60
C PHE A 52 -0.75 -3.36 3.54
N LEU A 53 -1.51 -2.84 2.59
CA LEU A 53 -1.61 -1.42 2.30
C LEU A 53 -2.89 -0.83 2.90
N PHE A 54 -2.74 0.31 3.56
CA PHE A 54 -3.85 1.05 4.16
C PHE A 54 -3.76 2.51 3.75
N ARG A 55 -4.78 2.98 3.05
CA ARG A 55 -4.87 4.36 2.58
C ARG A 55 -5.73 5.15 3.55
N GLY A 56 -5.31 6.36 3.88
CA GLY A 56 -6.08 7.26 4.72
C GLY A 56 -7.27 7.85 3.99
N ARG A 57 -8.21 8.40 4.76
CA ARG A 57 -9.46 8.95 4.23
C ARG A 57 -9.24 10.06 3.20
N GLY A 58 -8.24 10.91 3.42
CA GLY A 58 -7.92 11.99 2.48
C GLY A 58 -7.24 11.53 1.20
N GLY A 59 -6.75 10.30 1.16
CA GLY A 59 -6.09 9.73 0.00
C GLY A 59 -4.64 10.12 -0.19
N ASP A 60 -4.12 11.04 0.61
CA ASP A 60 -2.74 11.52 0.50
C ASP A 60 -1.75 10.77 1.39
N ARG A 61 -2.24 9.84 2.21
CA ARG A 61 -1.42 9.06 3.14
C ARG A 61 -1.60 7.58 2.90
N LEU A 62 -0.49 6.85 2.95
CA LEU A 62 -0.48 5.41 2.75
C LEU A 62 0.47 4.79 3.76
N LYS A 63 -0.01 3.74 4.44
CA LYS A 63 0.81 2.90 5.31
C LYS A 63 0.90 1.52 4.71
N ILE A 64 2.09 0.94 4.78
CA ILE A 64 2.33 -0.43 4.34
C ILE A 64 2.90 -1.20 5.52
N LEU A 65 2.14 -2.18 6.00
CA LEU A 65 2.54 -3.05 7.09
C LEU A 65 3.08 -4.35 6.52
N TYR A 66 4.19 -4.83 7.07
CA TYR A 66 4.69 -6.16 6.74
C TYR A 66 5.52 -6.74 7.87
N TRP A 67 5.58 -8.07 7.91
CA TRP A 67 6.41 -8.79 8.87
C TRP A 67 7.81 -8.96 8.27
N ASP A 68 8.82 -8.49 8.98
CA ASP A 68 10.21 -8.54 8.54
C ASP A 68 11.01 -9.41 9.51
N ALA A 69 11.06 -10.70 9.20
CA ALA A 69 11.82 -11.72 9.90
C ALA A 69 11.50 -11.85 11.40
N ASP A 70 11.69 -10.79 12.18
CA ASP A 70 11.58 -10.81 13.63
C ASP A 70 10.73 -9.69 14.21
N GLY A 71 10.06 -8.92 13.35
CA GLY A 71 9.23 -7.82 13.80
C GLY A 71 8.38 -7.23 12.69
N TYR A 72 7.39 -6.44 13.09
CA TYR A 72 6.63 -5.66 12.13
C TYR A 72 7.41 -4.45 11.66
N ALA A 73 7.34 -4.19 10.37
CA ALA A 73 7.84 -2.96 9.77
C ALA A 73 6.66 -2.17 9.21
N LEU A 74 6.73 -0.86 9.28
CA LEU A 74 5.69 0.02 8.79
C LEU A 74 6.33 1.11 7.95
N TRP A 75 5.95 1.16 6.67
CA TRP A 75 6.32 2.23 5.76
C TRP A 75 5.15 3.20 5.72
N TYR A 76 5.44 4.51 5.85
CA TYR A 76 4.40 5.54 5.90
C TYR A 76 4.83 6.73 5.06
N LYS A 77 3.95 7.14 4.15
CA LYS A 77 4.21 8.29 3.28
C LYS A 77 2.98 9.18 3.18
N ARG A 78 3.21 10.47 3.30
CA ARG A 78 2.22 11.51 3.02
C ARG A 78 2.67 12.27 1.77
N LEU A 79 1.79 12.32 0.76
CA LEU A 79 2.05 13.12 -0.43
C LEU A 79 1.78 14.59 -0.11
N GLU A 80 2.69 15.46 -0.52
CA GLU A 80 2.50 16.90 -0.37
C GLU A 80 1.57 17.45 -1.46
N GLU A 81 1.40 16.73 -2.56
CA GLU A 81 0.47 17.07 -3.63
C GLU A 81 -0.10 15.81 -4.24
N GLY A 82 -1.41 15.82 -4.50
CA GLY A 82 -2.09 14.69 -5.09
C GLY A 82 -2.47 13.62 -4.08
N THR A 83 -2.98 12.52 -4.58
CA THR A 83 -3.43 11.37 -3.78
C THR A 83 -2.91 10.08 -4.39
N PHE A 84 -2.84 9.04 -3.55
CA PHE A 84 -2.61 7.68 -4.02
C PHE A 84 -3.87 7.20 -4.72
N LYS A 85 -3.75 6.79 -5.98
CA LYS A 85 -4.88 6.34 -6.79
C LYS A 85 -5.15 4.86 -6.52
N LEU A 86 -6.42 4.53 -6.31
CA LEU A 86 -6.85 3.16 -6.09
C LEU A 86 -7.10 2.49 -7.44
N PRO A 87 -6.88 1.17 -7.53
CA PRO A 87 -7.33 0.40 -8.68
C PRO A 87 -8.85 0.31 -8.68
N LYS A 88 -9.42 -0.27 -9.75
CA LYS A 88 -10.84 -0.58 -9.77
C LYS A 88 -11.15 -1.59 -8.67
N ILE A 89 -12.13 -1.27 -7.82
CA ILE A 89 -12.54 -2.13 -6.71
C ILE A 89 -13.93 -2.66 -7.01
N GLU A 90 -14.08 -3.97 -6.93
CA GLU A 90 -15.39 -4.60 -7.11
C GLU A 90 -16.27 -4.30 -5.90
N GLU A 91 -17.57 -4.17 -6.16
CA GLU A 91 -18.54 -3.88 -5.12
C GLU A 91 -18.51 -4.97 -4.04
N GLY A 92 -18.48 -4.53 -2.78
CA GLY A 92 -18.46 -5.43 -1.63
C GLY A 92 -17.09 -5.99 -1.28
N ALA A 93 -16.07 -5.77 -2.09
CA ALA A 93 -14.74 -6.25 -1.77
C ALA A 93 -14.14 -5.47 -0.60
N ARG A 94 -13.64 -6.18 0.43
CA ARG A 94 -13.00 -5.57 1.58
C ARG A 94 -11.51 -5.38 1.37
N SER A 95 -10.94 -6.12 0.45
CA SER A 95 -9.54 -6.02 0.05
C SER A 95 -9.41 -6.39 -1.41
N VAL A 96 -8.31 -5.96 -2.01
CA VAL A 96 -7.95 -6.32 -3.38
C VAL A 96 -6.48 -6.69 -3.41
N GLN A 97 -6.16 -7.75 -4.14
CA GLN A 97 -4.78 -8.17 -4.31
C GLN A 97 -4.18 -7.47 -5.52
N LEU A 98 -3.03 -6.85 -5.31
CA LEU A 98 -2.28 -6.17 -6.35
C LEU A 98 -1.05 -6.99 -6.73
N ARG A 99 -0.63 -6.86 -7.98
CA ARG A 99 0.71 -7.30 -8.34
C ARG A 99 1.73 -6.29 -7.81
N PRO A 100 2.95 -6.71 -7.45
CA PRO A 100 3.97 -5.76 -7.03
C PRO A 100 4.21 -4.63 -8.04
N SER A 101 4.10 -4.93 -9.35
CA SER A 101 4.20 -3.90 -10.39
C SER A 101 3.09 -2.86 -10.31
N GLU A 102 1.88 -3.27 -9.93
CA GLU A 102 0.76 -2.34 -9.73
C GLU A 102 0.99 -1.43 -8.52
N LEU A 103 1.54 -1.98 -7.45
CA LEU A 103 1.95 -1.15 -6.30
C LEU A 103 3.00 -0.13 -6.72
N ALA A 104 4.00 -0.54 -7.50
CA ALA A 104 5.03 0.38 -7.98
C ALA A 104 4.43 1.52 -8.79
N MET A 105 3.49 1.22 -9.67
CA MET A 105 2.79 2.25 -10.45
C MET A 105 1.97 3.18 -9.56
N MET A 106 1.28 2.63 -8.57
CA MET A 106 0.51 3.43 -7.61
C MET A 106 1.40 4.39 -6.84
N LEU A 107 2.57 3.93 -6.39
CA LEU A 107 3.53 4.77 -5.68
C LEU A 107 4.14 5.84 -6.59
N ASP A 108 4.27 5.56 -7.87
CA ASP A 108 4.81 6.51 -8.85
C ASP A 108 3.76 7.49 -9.40
N GLY A 109 2.53 7.37 -8.97
CA GLY A 109 1.48 8.30 -9.34
C GLY A 109 0.80 7.98 -10.66
N ILE A 110 0.89 6.74 -11.12
CA ILE A 110 0.19 6.30 -12.32
C ILE A 110 -1.22 5.87 -11.94
N ASP A 111 -2.20 6.39 -12.66
CA ASP A 111 -3.60 6.01 -12.48
C ASP A 111 -3.85 4.68 -13.18
N LEU A 112 -4.05 3.62 -12.40
CA LEU A 112 -4.27 2.27 -12.93
C LEU A 112 -5.57 2.13 -13.73
N LYS A 113 -6.52 3.03 -13.51
CA LYS A 113 -7.81 3.00 -14.23
C LYS A 113 -7.73 3.60 -15.62
N SER A 114 -6.93 4.67 -15.77
CA SER A 114 -6.86 5.43 -17.03
C SER A 114 -5.47 5.49 -17.63
N VAL A 115 -4.47 4.91 -16.95
CA VAL A 115 -3.07 4.92 -17.35
C VAL A 115 -2.52 6.35 -17.46
N LYS A 116 -3.11 7.29 -16.71
CA LYS A 116 -2.61 8.66 -16.63
C LYS A 116 -1.77 8.84 -15.38
N ARG A 117 -0.67 9.56 -15.53
CA ARG A 117 0.18 9.90 -14.40
C ARG A 117 -0.50 10.97 -13.56
N SER A 118 -0.64 10.71 -12.25
CA SER A 118 -1.15 11.70 -11.30
C SER A 118 -0.12 12.80 -11.09
N LYS A 119 -0.65 14.01 -10.76
CA LYS A 119 0.20 15.12 -10.37
C LYS A 119 0.90 14.79 -9.05
N ARG A 120 2.19 15.11 -8.97
CA ARG A 120 3.00 14.93 -7.76
C ARG A 120 3.75 16.23 -7.45
N TYR A 121 3.97 16.46 -6.16
CA TYR A 121 4.80 17.57 -5.74
C TYR A 121 6.22 17.40 -6.27
N ARG A 122 6.76 18.47 -6.80
CA ARG A 122 8.16 18.54 -7.21
C ARG A 122 8.80 19.76 -6.61
N ARG A 123 9.96 19.56 -6.00
CA ARG A 123 10.72 20.67 -5.45
C ARG A 123 11.17 21.56 -6.60
N LYS A 124 10.95 22.89 -6.45
CA LYS A 124 11.42 23.83 -7.46
C LYS A 124 12.93 23.85 -7.47
N LYS A 125 13.50 23.81 -8.66
CA LYS A 125 14.93 24.06 -8.83
C LYS A 125 15.16 25.55 -8.88
N ASP A 126 16.14 25.99 -8.11
CA ASP A 126 16.56 27.40 -8.13
C ASP A 126 17.42 27.69 -9.36
#